data_870932e7b2f6a7325cc960aee7507eff
#
_entry.id   870932e7b2f6a7325cc960aee7507eff
#
_cell.length_a   1.000
_cell.length_b   1.000
_cell.length_c   1.000
_cell.angle_alpha   90.00
_cell.angle_beta   90.00
_cell.angle_gamma   90.00
#
_symmetry.space_group_name_H-M   'P 1'
#
loop_
_entity.id
_entity.type
_entity.pdbx_description
1 polymer ?
#
loop_
_entity_poly.entity_id
_entity_poly.type
_entity_poly.pdbx_seq_one_letter_code
_entity_poly.pdbx_strand_id
1 'polypeptide(L)'
;AEYKPTIKAPGKNGDIIFSALVRLAALITLLLLGGIIVSLIFASWPSMQKFGFAFLWTKEWDAPAEQFGALVPIYGTVVTSLIALIIAVPVSFGIALFLTELAPNWLKRPLGIAIELLAAIPSIVYGMWGLFVFAPLFAEYFQTPVGEVLSGIPIVGELFSGPAFGIGILAAGVILAIMIIPYIAAVMRDVFE
;
A
#
# COMPACT_ATOMS: atom_id res chain seq x y z
N ALA A 1 29.90 -25.01 40.45
CA ALA A 1 28.88 -25.90 39.90
C ALA A 1 27.89 -25.05 39.12
N GLU A 2 27.99 -25.08 37.80
CA GLU A 2 27.17 -24.31 36.88
C GLU A 2 25.81 -25.01 36.73
N TYR A 3 24.75 -24.37 37.21
CA TYR A 3 23.39 -24.89 37.09
C TYR A 3 22.95 -24.74 35.63
N LYS A 4 23.02 -25.82 34.84
CA LYS A 4 22.37 -25.91 33.53
C LYS A 4 20.90 -26.29 33.75
N PRO A 5 19.93 -25.40 33.46
CA PRO A 5 18.54 -25.81 33.51
C PRO A 5 18.29 -26.84 32.40
N THR A 6 18.00 -28.08 32.79
CA THR A 6 17.54 -29.11 31.87
C THR A 6 16.11 -28.80 31.47
N ILE A 7 15.93 -28.09 30.35
CA ILE A 7 14.63 -27.94 29.69
C ILE A 7 14.25 -29.35 29.24
N LYS A 8 13.30 -30.00 29.93
CA LYS A 8 12.71 -31.26 29.47
C LYS A 8 12.11 -31.02 28.10
N ALA A 9 12.55 -31.76 27.09
CA ALA A 9 11.95 -31.73 25.77
C ALA A 9 10.45 -31.97 25.91
N PRO A 10 9.61 -31.17 25.26
CA PRO A 10 8.17 -31.36 25.24
C PRO A 10 7.85 -32.78 24.78
N GLY A 11 6.88 -33.44 25.45
CA GLY A 11 6.58 -34.84 25.18
C GLY A 11 6.19 -35.06 23.73
N LYS A 12 6.71 -36.12 23.12
CA LYS A 12 6.51 -36.51 21.71
C LYS A 12 5.03 -36.41 21.23
N ASN A 13 4.09 -36.65 22.13
CA ASN A 13 2.65 -36.53 21.82
C ASN A 13 2.19 -35.09 21.69
N GLY A 14 2.75 -34.13 22.44
CA GLY A 14 2.46 -32.72 22.32
C GLY A 14 2.89 -32.14 20.95
N ASP A 15 4.08 -32.54 20.49
CA ASP A 15 4.61 -32.13 19.19
C ASP A 15 3.78 -32.68 18.02
N ILE A 16 3.31 -33.92 18.15
CA ILE A 16 2.45 -34.54 17.12
C ILE A 16 1.09 -33.79 17.02
N ILE A 17 0.47 -33.50 18.17
CA ILE A 17 -0.80 -32.77 18.22
C ILE A 17 -0.62 -31.36 17.67
N PHE A 18 0.43 -30.66 18.10
CA PHE A 18 0.74 -29.31 17.61
C PHE A 18 0.98 -29.29 16.10
N SER A 19 1.81 -30.21 15.60
CA SER A 19 2.06 -30.36 14.16
C SER A 19 0.79 -30.65 13.35
N ALA A 20 -0.10 -31.50 13.88
CA ALA A 20 -1.39 -31.80 13.25
C ALA A 20 -2.30 -30.57 13.22
N LEU A 21 -2.38 -29.80 14.30
CA LEU A 21 -3.16 -28.56 14.37
C LEU A 21 -2.64 -27.50 13.39
N VAL A 22 -1.32 -27.32 13.30
CA VAL A 22 -0.72 -26.37 12.34
C VAL A 22 -1.00 -26.78 10.91
N ARG A 23 -0.87 -28.06 10.58
CA ARG A 23 -1.20 -28.57 9.23
C ARG A 23 -2.69 -28.41 8.91
N LEU A 24 -3.56 -28.66 9.88
CA LEU A 24 -4.99 -28.47 9.72
C LEU A 24 -5.33 -26.97 9.48
N ALA A 25 -4.76 -26.09 10.27
CA ALA A 25 -4.92 -24.64 10.09
C ALA A 25 -4.42 -24.18 8.72
N ALA A 26 -3.26 -24.65 8.27
CA ALA A 26 -2.72 -24.36 6.95
C ALA A 26 -3.65 -24.89 5.83
N LEU A 27 -4.20 -26.09 5.97
CA LEU A 27 -5.15 -26.65 5.02
C LEU A 27 -6.45 -25.83 4.95
N ILE A 28 -7.00 -25.46 6.11
CA ILE A 28 -8.20 -24.61 6.19
C ILE A 28 -7.94 -23.29 5.49
N THR A 29 -6.82 -22.63 5.77
CA THR A 29 -6.44 -21.38 5.12
C THR A 29 -6.34 -21.54 3.60
N LEU A 30 -5.70 -22.61 3.13
CA LEU A 30 -5.58 -22.89 1.71
C LEU A 30 -6.94 -23.12 1.05
N LEU A 31 -7.83 -23.88 1.70
CA LEU A 31 -9.20 -24.13 1.21
C LEU A 31 -10.04 -22.86 1.18
N LEU A 32 -9.93 -21.99 2.19
CA LEU A 32 -10.61 -20.68 2.22
C LEU A 32 -10.13 -19.78 1.09
N LEU A 33 -8.82 -19.66 0.91
CA LEU A 33 -8.25 -18.85 -0.19
C LEU A 33 -8.64 -19.41 -1.55
N GLY A 34 -8.53 -20.72 -1.74
CA GLY A 34 -8.97 -21.39 -2.96
C GLY A 34 -10.47 -21.19 -3.22
N GLY A 35 -11.30 -21.29 -2.18
CA GLY A 35 -12.73 -21.05 -2.25
C GLY A 35 -13.08 -19.62 -2.66
N ILE A 36 -12.34 -18.62 -2.13
CA ILE A 36 -12.49 -17.22 -2.53
C ILE A 36 -12.15 -17.03 -4.01
N ILE A 37 -11.03 -17.59 -4.47
CA ILE A 37 -10.61 -17.49 -5.88
C ILE A 37 -11.67 -18.11 -6.80
N VAL A 38 -12.13 -19.32 -6.48
CA VAL A 38 -13.18 -20.01 -7.25
C VAL A 38 -14.47 -19.20 -7.27
N SER A 39 -14.90 -18.67 -6.12
CA SER A 39 -16.09 -17.82 -6.01
C SER A 39 -15.97 -16.55 -6.87
N LEU A 40 -14.80 -15.88 -6.86
CA LEU A 40 -14.55 -14.71 -7.68
C LEU A 40 -14.57 -15.03 -9.18
N ILE A 41 -14.03 -16.17 -9.60
CA ILE A 41 -14.10 -16.62 -11.01
C ILE A 41 -15.55 -16.83 -11.43
N PHE A 42 -16.35 -17.52 -10.63
CA PHE A 42 -17.76 -17.72 -10.94
C PHE A 42 -18.56 -16.42 -10.97
N ALA A 43 -18.32 -15.52 -10.01
CA ALA A 43 -18.97 -14.21 -9.97
C ALA A 43 -18.58 -13.32 -11.15
N SER A 44 -17.34 -13.43 -11.64
CA SER A 44 -16.84 -12.64 -12.78
C SER A 44 -17.19 -13.25 -14.14
N TRP A 45 -17.67 -14.50 -14.18
CA TRP A 45 -17.91 -15.25 -15.42
C TRP A 45 -18.85 -14.51 -16.40
N PRO A 46 -20.00 -13.95 -15.97
CA PRO A 46 -20.88 -13.20 -16.87
C PRO A 46 -20.19 -12.01 -17.54
N SER A 47 -19.34 -11.29 -16.77
CA SER A 47 -18.57 -10.16 -17.30
C SER A 47 -17.51 -10.63 -18.31
N MET A 48 -16.83 -11.75 -18.02
CA MET A 48 -15.85 -12.35 -18.92
C MET A 48 -16.47 -12.78 -20.24
N GLN A 49 -17.69 -13.36 -20.22
CA GLN A 49 -18.42 -13.73 -21.42
C GLN A 49 -18.92 -12.51 -22.22
N LYS A 50 -19.41 -11.47 -21.53
CA LYS A 50 -19.98 -10.28 -22.18
C LYS A 50 -18.88 -9.40 -22.82
N PHE A 51 -17.79 -9.16 -22.12
CA PHE A 51 -16.75 -8.18 -22.52
C PHE A 51 -15.49 -8.83 -23.06
N GLY A 52 -15.21 -10.08 -22.70
CA GLY A 52 -13.99 -10.78 -23.09
C GLY A 52 -12.72 -10.03 -22.68
N PHE A 53 -11.63 -10.23 -23.42
CA PHE A 53 -10.36 -9.55 -23.16
C PHE A 53 -10.38 -8.05 -23.50
N ALA A 54 -11.33 -7.60 -24.34
CA ALA A 54 -11.47 -6.18 -24.67
C ALA A 54 -11.74 -5.32 -23.42
N PHE A 55 -12.34 -5.89 -22.37
CA PHE A 55 -12.56 -5.25 -21.08
C PHE A 55 -11.31 -4.57 -20.52
N LEU A 56 -10.13 -5.18 -20.66
CA LEU A 56 -8.87 -4.66 -20.11
C LEU A 56 -8.40 -3.37 -20.83
N TRP A 57 -8.82 -3.16 -22.07
CA TRP A 57 -8.37 -2.05 -22.91
C TRP A 57 -9.46 -1.00 -23.15
N THR A 58 -10.71 -1.30 -22.76
CA THR A 58 -11.85 -0.40 -22.92
C THR A 58 -11.80 0.69 -21.86
N LYS A 59 -11.98 1.95 -22.29
CA LYS A 59 -12.01 3.14 -21.41
C LYS A 59 -13.42 3.47 -20.93
N GLU A 60 -14.43 3.00 -21.65
CA GLU A 60 -15.81 3.36 -21.43
C GLU A 60 -16.33 2.81 -20.10
N TRP A 61 -17.08 3.63 -19.40
CA TRP A 61 -17.83 3.27 -18.21
C TRP A 61 -19.19 3.91 -18.28
N ASP A 62 -20.11 3.21 -18.94
CA ASP A 62 -21.48 3.67 -19.19
C ASP A 62 -22.46 2.66 -18.60
N ALA A 63 -22.97 2.97 -17.40
CA ALA A 63 -23.90 2.11 -16.70
C ALA A 63 -25.26 1.97 -17.40
N PRO A 64 -25.87 3.05 -17.98
CA PRO A 64 -27.08 2.96 -18.79
C PRO A 64 -26.94 2.09 -20.03
N ALA A 65 -25.80 2.16 -20.72
CA ALA A 65 -25.52 1.32 -21.89
C ALA A 65 -24.93 -0.06 -21.53
N GLU A 66 -24.74 -0.34 -20.24
CA GLU A 66 -24.10 -1.55 -19.72
C GLU A 66 -22.71 -1.83 -20.35
N GLN A 67 -21.97 -0.78 -20.65
CA GLN A 67 -20.60 -0.87 -21.15
C GLN A 67 -19.62 -0.53 -20.05
N PHE A 68 -18.70 -1.46 -19.80
CA PHE A 68 -17.71 -1.32 -18.74
C PHE A 68 -16.33 -1.70 -19.23
N GLY A 69 -15.34 -0.91 -18.83
CA GLY A 69 -13.94 -1.15 -19.16
C GLY A 69 -13.03 -0.96 -17.94
N ALA A 70 -11.94 -1.71 -17.89
CA ALA A 70 -11.01 -1.69 -16.78
C ALA A 70 -9.78 -0.80 -17.00
N LEU A 71 -9.60 -0.23 -18.19
CA LEU A 71 -8.36 0.51 -18.50
C LEU A 71 -8.12 1.68 -17.55
N VAL A 72 -9.16 2.47 -17.25
CA VAL A 72 -9.04 3.65 -16.37
C VAL A 72 -8.64 3.25 -14.93
N PRO A 73 -9.31 2.30 -14.25
CA PRO A 73 -8.88 1.83 -12.94
C PRO A 73 -7.48 1.18 -12.94
N ILE A 74 -7.13 0.41 -13.97
CA ILE A 74 -5.80 -0.18 -14.10
C ILE A 74 -4.73 0.92 -14.21
N TYR A 75 -4.93 1.89 -15.11
CA TYR A 75 -4.02 3.02 -15.28
C TYR A 75 -3.89 3.82 -13.98
N GLY A 76 -5.00 4.16 -13.33
CA GLY A 76 -4.99 4.86 -12.05
C GLY A 76 -4.18 4.13 -10.99
N THR A 77 -4.40 2.83 -10.83
CA THR A 77 -3.69 2.00 -9.85
C THR A 77 -2.18 1.94 -10.13
N VAL A 78 -1.80 1.70 -11.39
CA VAL A 78 -0.38 1.61 -11.77
C VAL A 78 0.33 2.94 -11.55
N VAL A 79 -0.26 4.04 -12.02
CA VAL A 79 0.39 5.36 -11.92
C VAL A 79 0.48 5.85 -10.47
N THR A 80 -0.58 5.71 -9.67
CA THR A 80 -0.54 6.08 -8.25
C THR A 80 0.48 5.24 -7.48
N SER A 81 0.58 3.95 -7.77
CA SER A 81 1.57 3.06 -7.15
C SER A 81 3.00 3.44 -7.52
N LEU A 82 3.26 3.78 -8.78
CA LEU A 82 4.58 4.23 -9.22
C LEU A 82 4.98 5.55 -8.54
N ILE A 83 4.08 6.53 -8.48
CA ILE A 83 4.32 7.79 -7.77
C ILE A 83 4.64 7.51 -6.31
N ALA A 84 3.83 6.68 -5.66
CA ALA A 84 4.03 6.31 -4.26
C ALA A 84 5.41 5.66 -4.03
N LEU A 85 5.83 4.73 -4.86
CA LEU A 85 7.13 4.05 -4.75
C LEU A 85 8.30 4.99 -5.01
N ILE A 86 8.21 5.86 -6.01
CA ILE A 86 9.25 6.86 -6.33
C ILE A 86 9.50 7.78 -5.13
N ILE A 87 8.47 8.11 -4.37
CA ILE A 87 8.58 8.96 -3.18
C ILE A 87 8.98 8.12 -1.96
N ALA A 88 8.28 7.01 -1.72
CA ALA A 88 8.40 6.26 -0.48
C ALA A 88 9.72 5.49 -0.35
N VAL A 89 10.24 4.90 -1.43
CA VAL A 89 11.46 4.09 -1.36
C VAL A 89 12.67 4.92 -0.95
N PRO A 90 13.01 6.06 -1.60
CA PRO A 90 14.17 6.85 -1.19
C PRO A 90 14.00 7.48 0.21
N VAL A 91 12.78 7.91 0.57
CA VAL A 91 12.53 8.47 1.90
C VAL A 91 12.68 7.40 2.98
N SER A 92 12.09 6.21 2.78
CA SER A 92 12.20 5.10 3.73
C SER A 92 13.63 4.59 3.86
N PHE A 93 14.39 4.54 2.76
CA PHE A 93 15.82 4.21 2.79
C PHE A 93 16.60 5.23 3.64
N GLY A 94 16.35 6.51 3.43
CA GLY A 94 16.99 7.57 4.24
C GLY A 94 16.64 7.46 5.73
N ILE A 95 15.38 7.16 6.06
CA ILE A 95 14.94 6.97 7.45
C ILE A 95 15.62 5.73 8.06
N ALA A 96 15.65 4.61 7.36
CA ALA A 96 16.28 3.39 7.83
C ALA A 96 17.78 3.58 8.06
N LEU A 97 18.49 4.17 7.07
CA LEU A 97 19.92 4.47 7.19
C LEU A 97 20.20 5.43 8.36
N PHE A 98 19.39 6.47 8.53
CA PHE A 98 19.51 7.37 9.65
C PHE A 98 19.40 6.64 10.99
N LEU A 99 18.41 5.77 11.13
CA LEU A 99 18.14 5.04 12.36
C LEU A 99 19.23 4.02 12.70
N THR A 100 19.76 3.32 11.70
CA THR A 100 20.76 2.25 11.93
C THR A 100 22.16 2.82 12.13
N GLU A 101 22.59 3.76 11.28
CA GLU A 101 23.96 4.24 11.23
C GLU A 101 24.18 5.58 11.95
N LEU A 102 23.28 6.55 11.80
CA LEU A 102 23.53 7.95 12.17
C LEU A 102 22.87 8.37 13.48
N ALA A 103 21.75 7.79 13.86
CA ALA A 103 21.00 8.22 15.03
C ALA A 103 21.73 7.89 16.33
N PRO A 104 21.75 8.80 17.32
CA PRO A 104 22.28 8.50 18.65
C PRO A 104 21.41 7.44 19.35
N ASN A 105 22.02 6.63 20.21
CA ASN A 105 21.36 5.48 20.87
C ASN A 105 20.07 5.84 21.62
N TRP A 106 20.00 7.04 22.20
CA TRP A 106 18.80 7.49 22.90
C TRP A 106 17.62 7.75 21.97
N LEU A 107 17.86 8.02 20.68
CA LEU A 107 16.84 8.36 19.67
C LEU A 107 16.43 7.13 18.84
N LYS A 108 17.32 6.16 18.63
CA LYS A 108 17.04 4.95 17.83
C LYS A 108 15.77 4.23 18.29
N ARG A 109 15.67 3.98 19.59
CA ARG A 109 14.54 3.22 20.16
C ARG A 109 13.20 3.94 20.07
N PRO A 110 13.03 5.21 20.50
CA PRO A 110 11.76 5.91 20.41
C PRO A 110 11.31 6.14 18.98
N LEU A 111 12.22 6.49 18.05
CA LEU A 111 11.85 6.65 16.64
C LEU A 111 11.48 5.29 15.99
N GLY A 112 12.19 4.22 16.30
CA GLY A 112 11.84 2.89 15.82
C GLY A 112 10.42 2.49 16.23
N ILE A 113 10.07 2.66 17.51
CA ILE A 113 8.71 2.41 18.01
C ILE A 113 7.68 3.31 17.32
N ALA A 114 8.00 4.59 17.11
CA ALA A 114 7.09 5.50 16.42
C ALA A 114 6.79 5.05 14.98
N ILE A 115 7.80 4.59 14.25
CA ILE A 115 7.64 4.06 12.89
C ILE A 115 6.79 2.79 12.88
N GLU A 116 7.02 1.88 13.81
CA GLU A 116 6.20 0.66 13.95
C GLU A 116 4.74 0.98 14.29
N LEU A 117 4.49 1.95 15.17
CA LEU A 117 3.14 2.42 15.48
C LEU A 117 2.46 3.07 14.28
N LEU A 118 3.18 3.88 13.50
CA LEU A 118 2.65 4.47 12.26
C LEU A 118 2.32 3.37 11.22
N ALA A 119 3.16 2.36 11.10
CA ALA A 119 2.91 1.23 10.21
C ALA A 119 1.68 0.39 10.62
N ALA A 120 1.33 0.40 11.89
CA ALA A 120 0.16 -0.31 12.42
C ALA A 120 -1.18 0.44 12.20
N ILE A 121 -1.15 1.71 11.79
CA ILE A 121 -2.37 2.49 11.53
C ILE A 121 -3.11 1.91 10.31
N PRO A 122 -4.43 1.60 10.42
CA PRO A 122 -5.22 1.14 9.30
C PRO A 122 -5.19 2.13 8.12
N SER A 123 -5.03 1.63 6.89
CA SER A 123 -4.96 2.45 5.67
C SER A 123 -6.13 3.41 5.46
N ILE A 124 -7.32 3.03 5.94
CA ILE A 124 -8.52 3.86 5.86
C ILE A 124 -8.35 5.20 6.61
N VAL A 125 -7.61 5.21 7.72
CA VAL A 125 -7.34 6.43 8.50
C VAL A 125 -6.50 7.41 7.68
N TYR A 126 -5.45 6.91 7.02
CA TYR A 126 -4.64 7.71 6.10
C TYR A 126 -5.46 8.24 4.92
N GLY A 127 -6.35 7.40 4.36
CA GLY A 127 -7.23 7.81 3.26
C GLY A 127 -8.21 8.90 3.67
N MET A 128 -8.85 8.78 4.83
CA MET A 128 -9.76 9.80 5.35
C MET A 128 -9.02 11.10 5.69
N TRP A 129 -7.90 11.02 6.37
CA TRP A 129 -7.05 12.18 6.64
C TRP A 129 -6.60 12.84 5.33
N GLY A 130 -6.19 12.03 4.36
CA GLY A 130 -5.77 12.48 3.05
C GLY A 130 -6.89 13.26 2.32
N LEU A 131 -8.11 12.75 2.34
CA LEU A 131 -9.25 13.37 1.67
C LEU A 131 -9.70 14.67 2.36
N PHE A 132 -9.80 14.68 3.69
CA PHE A 132 -10.41 15.79 4.41
C PHE A 132 -9.41 16.88 4.84
N VAL A 133 -8.15 16.51 5.02
CA VAL A 133 -7.13 17.45 5.51
C VAL A 133 -6.07 17.72 4.44
N PHE A 134 -5.45 16.67 3.90
CA PHE A 134 -4.35 16.84 2.95
C PHE A 134 -4.83 17.40 1.61
N ALA A 135 -5.91 16.90 1.04
CA ALA A 135 -6.37 17.29 -0.29
C ALA A 135 -6.69 18.80 -0.39
N PRO A 136 -7.43 19.44 0.53
CA PRO A 136 -7.65 20.88 0.50
C PRO A 136 -6.35 21.68 0.60
N LEU A 137 -5.45 21.30 1.51
CA LEU A 137 -4.15 21.96 1.66
C LEU A 137 -3.28 21.79 0.42
N PHE A 138 -3.28 20.61 -0.17
CA PHE A 138 -2.54 20.31 -1.39
C PHE A 138 -3.07 21.12 -2.59
N ALA A 139 -4.39 21.30 -2.69
CA ALA A 139 -4.99 22.17 -3.71
C ALA A 139 -4.52 23.61 -3.57
N GLU A 140 -4.61 24.16 -2.37
CA GLU A 140 -4.33 25.57 -2.10
C GLU A 140 -2.83 25.90 -2.19
N TYR A 141 -1.99 25.10 -1.53
CA TYR A 141 -0.57 25.42 -1.37
C TYR A 141 0.34 24.82 -2.44
N PHE A 142 -0.13 23.81 -3.17
CA PHE A 142 0.68 23.15 -4.19
C PHE A 142 0.06 23.22 -5.59
N GLN A 143 -1.16 22.71 -5.78
CA GLN A 143 -1.72 22.60 -7.12
C GLN A 143 -1.99 23.97 -7.74
N THR A 144 -2.56 24.91 -7.01
CA THR A 144 -2.86 26.25 -7.51
C THR A 144 -1.58 27.00 -7.90
N PRO A 145 -0.56 27.17 -7.03
CA PRO A 145 0.66 27.88 -7.42
C PRO A 145 1.44 27.17 -8.54
N VAL A 146 1.50 25.83 -8.51
CA VAL A 146 2.20 25.06 -9.55
C VAL A 146 1.47 25.16 -10.87
N GLY A 147 0.14 25.10 -10.86
CA GLY A 147 -0.69 25.29 -12.06
C GLY A 147 -0.48 26.65 -12.68
N GLU A 148 -0.46 27.72 -11.90
CA GLU A 148 -0.20 29.09 -12.37
C GLU A 148 1.19 29.24 -13.03
N VAL A 149 2.22 28.70 -12.40
CA VAL A 149 3.61 28.77 -12.91
C VAL A 149 3.80 27.88 -14.15
N LEU A 150 3.24 26.67 -14.18
CA LEU A 150 3.46 25.71 -15.25
C LEU A 150 2.49 25.86 -16.41
N SER A 151 1.38 26.59 -16.26
CA SER A 151 0.36 26.78 -17.32
C SER A 151 0.93 27.34 -18.62
N GLY A 152 2.03 28.09 -18.56
CA GLY A 152 2.70 28.66 -19.72
C GLY A 152 3.68 27.71 -20.43
N ILE A 153 3.92 26.50 -19.93
CA ILE A 153 4.87 25.55 -20.50
C ILE A 153 4.13 24.52 -21.36
N PRO A 154 4.41 24.40 -22.67
CA PRO A 154 3.80 23.40 -23.52
C PRO A 154 4.02 21.99 -22.98
N ILE A 155 3.01 21.10 -23.09
CA ILE A 155 3.00 19.70 -22.61
C ILE A 155 2.90 19.60 -21.08
N VAL A 156 3.76 20.29 -20.32
CA VAL A 156 3.76 20.25 -18.85
C VAL A 156 2.55 21.00 -18.29
N GLY A 157 2.22 22.15 -18.86
CA GLY A 157 1.05 22.95 -18.46
C GLY A 157 -0.27 22.20 -18.61
N GLU A 158 -0.40 21.37 -19.64
CA GLU A 158 -1.60 20.56 -19.84
C GLU A 158 -1.85 19.55 -18.70
N LEU A 159 -0.79 19.01 -18.09
CA LEU A 159 -0.88 18.10 -16.94
C LEU A 159 -1.39 18.79 -15.67
N PHE A 160 -1.23 20.11 -15.59
CA PHE A 160 -1.60 20.93 -14.43
C PHE A 160 -2.75 21.93 -14.74
N SER A 161 -3.32 21.87 -15.94
CA SER A 161 -4.39 22.80 -16.39
C SER A 161 -5.79 22.49 -15.85
N GLY A 162 -5.96 21.38 -15.12
CA GLY A 162 -7.23 21.01 -14.51
C GLY A 162 -7.57 21.84 -13.26
N PRO A 163 -8.85 21.84 -12.84
CA PRO A 163 -9.26 22.51 -11.61
C PRO A 163 -8.56 21.90 -10.40
N ALA A 164 -8.00 22.76 -9.54
CA ALA A 164 -7.23 22.38 -8.36
C ALA A 164 -8.15 21.95 -7.21
N PHE A 165 -8.69 20.74 -7.28
CA PHE A 165 -9.56 20.18 -6.23
C PHE A 165 -8.79 19.44 -5.13
N GLY A 166 -7.48 19.26 -5.25
CA GLY A 166 -6.70 18.44 -4.33
C GLY A 166 -6.94 16.93 -4.48
N ILE A 167 -7.90 16.54 -5.30
CA ILE A 167 -8.27 15.14 -5.54
C ILE A 167 -7.80 14.77 -6.95
N GLY A 168 -6.82 13.86 -7.03
CA GLY A 168 -6.25 13.42 -8.30
C GLY A 168 -5.17 12.36 -8.10
N ILE A 169 -4.64 11.86 -9.20
CA ILE A 169 -3.64 10.79 -9.22
C ILE A 169 -2.38 11.17 -8.42
N LEU A 170 -1.92 12.43 -8.55
CA LEU A 170 -0.74 12.89 -7.83
C LEU A 170 -0.99 12.95 -6.31
N ALA A 171 -2.10 13.56 -5.88
CA ALA A 171 -2.46 13.61 -4.46
C ALA A 171 -2.64 12.22 -3.87
N ALA A 172 -3.34 11.33 -4.58
CA ALA A 172 -3.50 9.94 -4.17
C ALA A 172 -2.16 9.21 -4.04
N GLY A 173 -1.24 9.43 -5.00
CA GLY A 173 0.11 8.86 -4.96
C GLY A 173 0.93 9.36 -3.77
N VAL A 174 0.83 10.65 -3.44
CA VAL A 174 1.52 11.22 -2.25
C VAL A 174 0.95 10.66 -0.95
N ILE A 175 -0.38 10.59 -0.82
CA ILE A 175 -1.03 9.99 0.37
C ILE A 175 -0.63 8.52 0.51
N LEU A 176 -0.62 7.78 -0.59
CA LEU A 176 -0.18 6.39 -0.61
C LEU A 176 1.30 6.27 -0.21
N ALA A 177 2.16 7.18 -0.66
CA ALA A 177 3.57 7.23 -0.24
C ALA A 177 3.69 7.42 1.28
N ILE A 178 2.98 8.40 1.85
CA ILE A 178 2.98 8.66 3.29
C ILE A 178 2.53 7.40 4.07
N MET A 179 1.55 6.69 3.55
CA MET A 179 1.02 5.47 4.16
C MET A 179 2.04 4.32 4.17
N ILE A 180 2.79 4.13 3.08
CA ILE A 180 3.71 3.00 2.96
C ILE A 180 5.12 3.28 3.50
N ILE A 181 5.53 4.55 3.66
CA ILE A 181 6.84 4.93 4.19
C ILE A 181 7.15 4.24 5.53
N PRO A 182 6.29 4.26 6.55
CA PRO A 182 6.60 3.63 7.84
C PRO A 182 6.84 2.13 7.72
N TYR A 183 6.03 1.45 6.91
CA TYR A 183 6.16 0.01 6.67
C TYR A 183 7.48 -0.34 5.98
N ILE A 184 7.81 0.35 4.89
CA ILE A 184 9.06 0.12 4.15
C ILE A 184 10.27 0.46 5.04
N ALA A 185 10.21 1.56 5.79
CA ALA A 185 11.29 1.96 6.70
C ALA A 185 11.54 0.93 7.81
N ALA A 186 10.47 0.34 8.37
CA ALA A 186 10.58 -0.72 9.37
C ALA A 186 11.28 -1.97 8.79
N VAL A 187 10.83 -2.44 7.62
CA VAL A 187 11.43 -3.60 6.95
C VAL A 187 12.89 -3.35 6.57
N MET A 188 13.19 -2.16 6.02
CA MET A 188 14.58 -1.80 5.67
C MET A 188 15.48 -1.74 6.89
N ARG A 189 14.98 -1.20 8.01
CA ARG A 189 15.73 -1.17 9.27
C ARG A 189 16.10 -2.58 9.73
N ASP A 190 15.13 -3.50 9.72
CA ASP A 190 15.38 -4.89 10.13
C ASP A 190 16.40 -5.62 9.24
N VAL A 191 16.54 -5.19 7.98
CA VAL A 191 17.55 -5.73 7.05
C VAL A 191 18.94 -5.13 7.32
N PHE A 192 19.02 -3.88 7.79
CA PHE A 192 20.28 -3.19 8.06
C PHE A 192 20.86 -3.50 9.45
N GLU A 193 20.03 -3.92 10.41
CA GLU A 193 20.46 -4.40 11.75
C GLU A 193 21.00 -5.84 11.71
#